data_cb8af8b9b3edea932a52941a35b54146
#
_entry.id   cb8af8b9b3edea932a52941a35b54146
#
_cell.length_a   1.000
_cell.length_b   1.000
_cell.length_c   1.000
_cell.angle_alpha   90.00
_cell.angle_beta   90.00
_cell.angle_gamma   90.00
#
_symmetry.space_group_name_H-M   'P 1'
#
loop_
_entity.id
_entity.type
_entity.pdbx_description
1 polymer ?
#
loop_
_entity_poly.entity_id
_entity_poly.type
_entity_poly.pdbx_seq_one_letter_code
_entity_poly.pdbx_strand_id
1 'polypeptide(L)'
;MAHGGICTIRRAMSILLATLVLSACTTNRYAKTNKQYKQQLKVLTKQMQAPLPYATPRLTATYDSITGMTAVSEIPQTKREARQVASIHFNLRKPNYVIIHHTAQDSLEQTLHTFTVPHSEVSAHYVIGRNGEVYQLLNDYVRGWHAGAGKWGTVTDLNSISLGVELDNNGKEPFTEPQIYSLLTLLDTLKQRYNIPSANFIGHSDIAPSRKVDPSAFFPWKRLAERGFGMWPDEVLMTPPENFNPEDALRIIGYDTRNLDAAIKAFKLHYIQDDISPELTDYDLSVLYSLYRK
;
A
#
# COMPACT_ATOMS: atom_id res chain seq x y z
N MET A 1 -5.93 -1.61 100.66
CA MET A 1 -4.59 -1.64 100.06
C MET A 1 -4.79 -1.49 98.57
N ALA A 2 -4.37 -0.36 98.07
CA ALA A 2 -4.55 0.05 96.72
C ALA A 2 -3.38 -0.43 95.81
N HIS A 3 -3.64 -0.83 94.66
CA HIS A 3 -2.63 -0.75 93.57
C HIS A 3 -3.32 -0.31 92.27
N GLY A 4 -2.95 0.91 91.88
CA GLY A 4 -3.33 1.53 90.66
C GLY A 4 -2.55 0.92 89.46
N GLY A 5 -3.25 0.67 88.37
CA GLY A 5 -2.71 0.30 87.11
C GLY A 5 -2.85 1.43 86.07
N ILE A 6 -1.72 1.97 85.63
CA ILE A 6 -1.63 3.07 84.72
C ILE A 6 -1.87 2.49 83.32
N CYS A 7 -2.96 2.96 82.69
CA CYS A 7 -3.29 2.61 81.26
C CYS A 7 -2.53 3.57 80.33
N THR A 8 -1.50 3.05 79.65
CA THR A 8 -0.75 3.78 78.59
C THR A 8 -1.48 3.67 77.31
N ILE A 9 -2.11 4.77 76.85
CA ILE A 9 -2.71 4.92 75.53
C ILE A 9 -1.59 5.10 74.53
N ARG A 10 -1.29 4.05 73.72
CA ARG A 10 -0.47 4.17 72.52
C ARG A 10 -1.32 4.75 71.37
N ARG A 11 -1.05 6.00 71.02
CA ARG A 11 -1.56 6.60 69.77
C ARG A 11 -0.87 5.91 68.61
N ALA A 12 -1.60 5.10 67.86
CA ALA A 12 -1.21 4.63 66.55
C ALA A 12 -1.39 5.78 65.57
N MET A 13 -0.28 6.32 65.07
CA MET A 13 -0.24 7.31 64.02
C MET A 13 -0.34 6.56 62.69
N SER A 14 -1.54 6.49 62.12
CA SER A 14 -1.75 5.94 60.78
C SER A 14 -1.19 6.91 59.76
N ILE A 15 -0.04 6.57 59.18
CA ILE A 15 0.51 7.26 58.01
C ILE A 15 -0.33 6.84 56.80
N LEU A 16 -1.22 7.73 56.38
CA LEU A 16 -1.97 7.59 55.15
C LEU A 16 -0.99 7.88 53.97
N LEU A 17 -0.44 6.82 53.37
CA LEU A 17 0.35 6.93 52.16
C LEU A 17 -0.59 7.21 50.99
N ALA A 18 -0.79 8.47 50.65
CA ALA A 18 -1.48 8.88 49.45
C ALA A 18 -0.60 8.55 48.24
N THR A 19 -0.81 7.39 47.66
CA THR A 19 -0.27 7.08 46.33
C THR A 19 -0.94 7.99 45.28
N LEU A 20 -0.25 9.07 44.95
CA LEU A 20 -0.56 9.89 43.77
C LEU A 20 -0.38 9.00 42.56
N VAL A 21 -1.44 8.40 42.03
CA VAL A 21 -1.46 7.82 40.69
C VAL A 21 -1.39 8.99 39.74
N LEU A 22 -0.18 9.35 39.34
CA LEU A 22 0.05 10.19 38.17
C LEU A 22 -0.47 9.42 36.96
N SER A 23 -1.76 9.62 36.68
CA SER A 23 -2.32 9.26 35.38
C SER A 23 -1.57 10.10 34.36
N ALA A 24 -0.48 9.55 33.82
CA ALA A 24 0.17 10.10 32.65
C ALA A 24 -0.86 10.05 31.53
N CYS A 25 -1.57 11.16 31.28
CA CYS A 25 -2.30 11.37 30.07
C CYS A 25 -1.27 11.28 28.95
N THR A 26 -1.10 10.10 28.39
CA THR A 26 -0.36 9.94 27.13
C THR A 26 -1.14 10.73 26.09
N THR A 27 -0.76 11.99 25.92
CA THR A 27 -1.32 12.83 24.85
C THR A 27 -1.08 12.10 23.54
N ASN A 28 -2.17 11.69 22.91
CA ASN A 28 -2.06 11.02 21.61
C ASN A 28 -1.31 11.94 20.64
N ARG A 29 -0.03 11.64 20.41
CA ARG A 29 0.89 12.38 19.55
C ARG A 29 0.28 12.71 18.18
N TYR A 30 -0.60 11.85 17.69
CA TYR A 30 -1.24 11.97 16.38
C TYR A 30 -2.68 12.52 16.46
N ALA A 31 -3.11 13.10 17.59
CA ALA A 31 -4.48 13.59 17.76
C ALA A 31 -4.88 14.62 16.68
N LYS A 32 -3.98 15.53 16.32
CA LYS A 32 -4.20 16.53 15.26
C LYS A 32 -4.38 15.86 13.88
N THR A 33 -3.51 14.95 13.51
CA THR A 33 -3.57 14.21 12.25
C THR A 33 -4.81 13.33 12.18
N ASN A 34 -5.15 12.64 13.27
CA ASN A 34 -6.36 11.82 13.36
C ASN A 34 -7.63 12.67 13.20
N LYS A 35 -7.63 13.90 13.71
CA LYS A 35 -8.75 14.85 13.51
C LYS A 35 -8.86 15.26 12.04
N GLN A 36 -7.75 15.59 11.39
CA GLN A 36 -7.71 15.95 9.96
C GLN A 36 -8.18 14.78 9.09
N TYR A 37 -7.70 13.56 9.35
CA TYR A 37 -8.14 12.34 8.67
C TYR A 37 -9.68 12.16 8.74
N LYS A 38 -10.26 12.28 9.92
CA LYS A 38 -11.72 12.19 10.11
C LYS A 38 -12.48 13.28 9.36
N GLN A 39 -11.95 14.51 9.30
CA GLN A 39 -12.55 15.60 8.54
C GLN A 39 -12.50 15.32 7.04
N GLN A 40 -11.38 14.84 6.53
CA GLN A 40 -11.23 14.49 5.13
C GLN A 40 -12.19 13.35 4.72
N LEU A 41 -12.33 12.30 5.54
CA LEU A 41 -13.32 11.25 5.30
C LEU A 41 -14.74 11.80 5.18
N LYS A 42 -15.14 12.77 6.04
CA LYS A 42 -16.46 13.41 5.93
C LYS A 42 -16.65 14.16 4.61
N VAL A 43 -15.60 14.85 4.13
CA VAL A 43 -15.63 15.54 2.84
C VAL A 43 -15.81 14.55 1.69
N LEU A 44 -15.02 13.47 1.69
CA LEU A 44 -15.10 12.43 0.67
C LEU A 44 -16.47 11.74 0.67
N THR A 45 -17.01 11.41 1.85
CA THR A 45 -18.36 10.84 1.97
C THR A 45 -19.43 11.76 1.39
N LYS A 46 -19.32 13.08 1.64
CA LYS A 46 -20.24 14.06 1.06
C LYS A 46 -20.10 14.13 -0.47
N GLN A 47 -18.88 14.07 -1.01
CA GLN A 47 -18.65 14.03 -2.45
C GLN A 47 -19.27 12.80 -3.11
N MET A 48 -19.16 11.63 -2.44
CA MET A 48 -19.77 10.38 -2.93
C MET A 48 -21.31 10.44 -2.99
N GLN A 49 -21.94 11.27 -2.16
CA GLN A 49 -23.39 11.46 -2.11
C GLN A 49 -23.90 12.51 -3.09
N ALA A 50 -23.01 13.34 -3.64
CA ALA A 50 -23.39 14.39 -4.57
C ALA A 50 -23.66 13.81 -5.97
N PRO A 51 -24.72 14.25 -6.67
CA PRO A 51 -24.94 13.89 -8.07
C PRO A 51 -23.77 14.36 -8.93
N LEU A 52 -23.46 13.58 -9.98
CA LEU A 52 -22.43 13.99 -10.94
C LEU A 52 -22.94 15.16 -11.78
N PRO A 53 -22.26 16.34 -11.77
CA PRO A 53 -22.51 17.37 -12.75
C PRO A 53 -22.05 16.85 -14.13
N TYR A 54 -22.93 16.90 -15.11
CA TYR A 54 -22.54 16.59 -16.49
C TYR A 54 -23.04 17.68 -17.43
N ALA A 55 -22.24 17.97 -18.43
CA ALA A 55 -22.60 18.86 -19.50
C ALA A 55 -22.96 18.03 -20.73
N THR A 56 -24.21 18.10 -21.16
CA THR A 56 -24.58 17.54 -22.46
C THR A 56 -24.56 18.67 -23.49
N PRO A 57 -23.80 18.55 -24.58
CA PRO A 57 -23.98 19.45 -25.71
C PRO A 57 -25.41 19.24 -26.27
N ARG A 58 -26.18 20.29 -26.32
CA ARG A 58 -27.46 20.25 -27.02
C ARG A 58 -27.18 20.61 -28.47
N LEU A 59 -27.20 19.63 -29.34
CA LEU A 59 -27.14 19.85 -30.77
C LEU A 59 -28.53 20.22 -31.26
N THR A 60 -28.66 21.35 -31.89
CA THR A 60 -29.83 21.69 -32.71
C THR A 60 -29.44 21.54 -34.15
N ALA A 61 -30.16 20.68 -34.85
CA ALA A 61 -30.08 20.58 -36.29
C ALA A 61 -31.15 21.54 -36.90
N THR A 62 -30.70 22.49 -37.66
CA THR A 62 -31.58 23.34 -38.48
C THR A 62 -31.43 22.86 -39.92
N TYR A 63 -32.56 22.45 -40.52
CA TYR A 63 -32.61 22.09 -41.94
C TYR A 63 -32.83 23.35 -42.75
N ASP A 64 -31.93 23.64 -43.65
CA ASP A 64 -32.06 24.71 -44.62
C ASP A 64 -32.76 24.14 -45.85
N SER A 65 -34.00 24.58 -46.06
CA SER A 65 -34.83 24.10 -47.21
C SER A 65 -34.38 24.67 -48.55
N ILE A 66 -33.47 25.64 -48.61
CA ILE A 66 -32.95 26.22 -49.85
C ILE A 66 -31.71 25.47 -50.30
N THR A 67 -30.82 25.15 -49.38
CA THR A 67 -29.54 24.48 -49.70
C THR A 67 -29.59 22.94 -49.54
N GLY A 68 -30.62 22.41 -48.89
CA GLY A 68 -30.72 20.98 -48.56
C GLY A 68 -29.71 20.53 -47.50
N MET A 69 -29.01 21.43 -46.83
CA MET A 69 -27.99 21.11 -45.83
C MET A 69 -28.56 21.22 -44.43
N THR A 70 -28.13 20.32 -43.58
CA THR A 70 -28.42 20.33 -42.14
C THR A 70 -27.25 21.01 -41.41
N ALA A 71 -27.47 22.22 -40.90
CA ALA A 71 -26.49 22.86 -40.03
C ALA A 71 -26.69 22.37 -38.58
N VAL A 72 -25.63 21.87 -37.96
CA VAL A 72 -25.62 21.48 -36.55
C VAL A 72 -24.89 22.59 -35.80
N SER A 73 -25.58 23.27 -34.90
CA SER A 73 -25.00 24.29 -34.03
C SER A 73 -24.99 23.83 -32.56
N GLU A 74 -23.91 24.12 -31.86
CA GLU A 74 -23.83 23.92 -30.42
C GLU A 74 -24.53 25.11 -29.70
N ILE A 75 -25.49 24.78 -28.84
CA ILE A 75 -26.05 25.75 -27.92
C ILE A 75 -25.18 25.84 -26.67
N PRO A 76 -24.96 27.03 -26.08
CA PRO A 76 -24.21 27.19 -24.85
C PRO A 76 -24.71 26.25 -23.75
N GLN A 77 -23.76 25.53 -23.13
CA GLN A 77 -24.03 24.49 -22.15
C GLN A 77 -24.66 25.08 -20.89
N THR A 78 -25.88 24.68 -20.55
CA THR A 78 -26.39 24.82 -19.19
C THR A 78 -25.92 23.63 -18.34
N LYS A 79 -25.28 23.93 -17.21
CA LYS A 79 -24.94 22.88 -16.22
C LYS A 79 -26.25 22.18 -15.83
N ARG A 80 -26.30 20.88 -16.09
CA ARG A 80 -27.41 20.03 -15.65
C ARG A 80 -26.83 19.00 -14.67
N GLU A 81 -27.62 18.65 -13.67
CA GLU A 81 -27.33 17.51 -12.81
C GLU A 81 -27.96 16.26 -13.39
N ALA A 82 -27.26 15.14 -13.29
CA ALA A 82 -27.83 13.85 -13.67
C ALA A 82 -29.04 13.54 -12.79
N ARG A 83 -30.12 13.04 -13.39
CA ARG A 83 -31.21 12.49 -12.60
C ARG A 83 -30.71 11.26 -11.86
N GLN A 84 -30.70 11.34 -10.53
CA GLN A 84 -30.27 10.24 -9.70
C GLN A 84 -31.43 9.24 -9.49
N VAL A 85 -31.21 8.03 -9.98
CA VAL A 85 -32.02 6.85 -9.62
C VAL A 85 -31.08 5.91 -8.89
N ALA A 86 -31.33 5.68 -7.61
CA ALA A 86 -30.46 4.87 -6.77
C ALA A 86 -30.60 3.37 -7.12
N SER A 87 -29.49 2.71 -7.40
CA SER A 87 -29.40 1.26 -7.39
C SER A 87 -29.12 0.77 -5.98
N ILE A 88 -29.67 -0.37 -5.60
CA ILE A 88 -29.43 -1.03 -4.30
C ILE A 88 -28.35 -2.13 -4.39
N HIS A 89 -27.87 -2.45 -5.60
CA HIS A 89 -26.88 -3.49 -5.87
C HIS A 89 -25.51 -2.86 -6.09
N PHE A 90 -24.82 -2.53 -5.00
CA PHE A 90 -23.47 -1.97 -5.04
C PHE A 90 -22.65 -2.44 -3.85
N ASN A 91 -21.34 -2.32 -3.97
CA ASN A 91 -20.36 -2.65 -2.96
C ASN A 91 -19.17 -1.67 -3.05
N LEU A 92 -18.30 -1.67 -2.04
CA LEU A 92 -17.03 -0.95 -2.10
C LEU A 92 -16.05 -1.65 -3.04
N ARG A 93 -15.23 -0.88 -3.75
CA ARG A 93 -14.13 -1.44 -4.52
C ARG A 93 -13.15 -2.13 -3.56
N LYS A 94 -12.67 -3.31 -3.94
CA LYS A 94 -11.68 -4.05 -3.17
C LYS A 94 -10.28 -3.80 -3.72
N PRO A 95 -9.26 -3.66 -2.86
CA PRO A 95 -7.88 -3.73 -3.31
C PRO A 95 -7.61 -5.13 -3.91
N ASN A 96 -6.84 -5.16 -4.99
CA ASN A 96 -6.49 -6.38 -5.71
C ASN A 96 -4.98 -6.66 -5.72
N TYR A 97 -4.18 -5.71 -5.23
CA TYR A 97 -2.73 -5.81 -5.10
C TYR A 97 -2.29 -5.42 -3.70
N VAL A 98 -1.17 -5.99 -3.28
CA VAL A 98 -0.36 -5.47 -2.17
C VAL A 98 1.00 -5.11 -2.71
N ILE A 99 1.43 -3.86 -2.47
CA ILE A 99 2.77 -3.39 -2.81
C ILE A 99 3.56 -3.29 -1.52
N ILE A 100 4.68 -4.01 -1.48
CA ILE A 100 5.57 -4.05 -0.34
C ILE A 100 6.70 -3.04 -0.55
N HIS A 101 6.97 -2.29 0.51
CA HIS A 101 7.99 -1.25 0.55
C HIS A 101 8.94 -1.46 1.70
N HIS A 102 10.10 -0.81 1.65
CA HIS A 102 10.84 -0.44 2.84
C HIS A 102 10.97 1.08 2.92
N THR A 103 10.99 1.61 4.13
CA THR A 103 10.87 3.04 4.38
C THR A 103 12.11 3.86 4.00
N ALA A 104 13.27 3.22 3.83
CA ALA A 104 14.59 3.86 3.67
C ALA A 104 14.88 4.87 4.78
N GLN A 105 14.37 4.63 6.00
CA GLN A 105 14.53 5.48 7.17
C GLN A 105 15.15 4.68 8.33
N ASP A 106 15.72 5.41 9.30
CA ASP A 106 16.46 4.79 10.39
C ASP A 106 15.58 4.44 11.60
N SER A 107 14.34 4.94 11.65
CA SER A 107 13.42 4.66 12.74
C SER A 107 11.95 4.72 12.35
N LEU A 108 11.14 3.90 13.04
CA LEU A 108 9.69 3.91 12.94
C LEU A 108 9.09 5.29 13.23
N GLU A 109 9.65 6.02 14.19
CA GLU A 109 9.19 7.36 14.53
C GLU A 109 9.36 8.34 13.38
N GLN A 110 10.48 8.29 12.69
CA GLN A 110 10.75 9.08 11.49
C GLN A 110 9.77 8.71 10.38
N THR A 111 9.51 7.43 10.19
CA THR A 111 8.53 6.92 9.22
C THR A 111 7.13 7.45 9.49
N LEU A 112 6.63 7.27 10.72
CA LEU A 112 5.30 7.75 11.10
C LEU A 112 5.20 9.28 11.00
N HIS A 113 6.28 10.00 11.31
CA HIS A 113 6.33 11.45 11.10
C HIS A 113 6.16 11.80 9.62
N THR A 114 6.92 11.16 8.73
CA THR A 114 6.85 11.39 7.28
C THR A 114 5.40 11.23 6.76
N PHE A 115 4.69 10.19 7.18
CA PHE A 115 3.32 9.93 6.73
C PHE A 115 2.25 10.83 7.39
N THR A 116 2.63 11.72 8.31
CA THR A 116 1.71 12.61 9.03
C THR A 116 1.91 14.10 8.73
N VAL A 117 2.96 14.46 7.99
CA VAL A 117 3.24 15.85 7.65
C VAL A 117 2.74 16.19 6.23
N PRO A 118 2.11 17.38 6.04
CA PRO A 118 1.47 17.73 4.76
C PRO A 118 2.43 17.80 3.58
N HIS A 119 3.67 18.20 3.79
CA HIS A 119 4.65 18.45 2.72
C HIS A 119 5.26 17.17 2.13
N SER A 120 5.07 16.02 2.76
CA SER A 120 5.62 14.75 2.26
C SER A 120 4.86 14.21 1.04
N GLU A 121 3.57 14.50 0.95
CA GLU A 121 2.68 14.07 -0.13
C GLU A 121 2.72 12.55 -0.40
N VAL A 122 3.05 11.77 0.63
CA VAL A 122 3.05 10.30 0.59
C VAL A 122 2.19 9.72 1.69
N SER A 123 1.66 8.54 1.45
CA SER A 123 0.90 7.78 2.46
C SER A 123 0.97 6.28 2.17
N ALA A 124 0.82 5.46 3.21
CA ALA A 124 0.69 4.02 3.09
C ALA A 124 -0.53 3.54 3.89
N HIS A 125 -0.99 2.32 3.65
CA HIS A 125 -2.08 1.75 4.42
C HIS A 125 -1.58 1.21 5.75
N TYR A 126 -0.43 0.57 5.74
CA TYR A 126 0.19 -0.05 6.91
C TYR A 126 1.67 0.28 7.00
N VAL A 127 2.15 0.37 8.23
CA VAL A 127 3.58 0.40 8.58
C VAL A 127 3.85 -0.70 9.61
N ILE A 128 4.92 -1.45 9.43
CA ILE A 128 5.36 -2.49 10.36
C ILE A 128 6.74 -2.11 10.91
N GLY A 129 6.81 -1.91 12.22
CA GLY A 129 8.06 -1.62 12.93
C GLY A 129 9.00 -2.83 12.98
N ARG A 130 10.27 -2.59 13.26
CA ARG A 130 11.28 -3.66 13.43
C ARG A 130 10.95 -4.63 14.57
N ASN A 131 10.19 -4.18 15.56
CA ASN A 131 9.69 -5.00 16.66
C ASN A 131 8.43 -5.82 16.30
N GLY A 132 7.92 -5.69 15.06
CA GLY A 132 6.71 -6.35 14.58
C GLY A 132 5.41 -5.61 14.88
N GLU A 133 5.47 -4.43 15.48
CA GLU A 133 4.27 -3.63 15.74
C GLU A 133 3.66 -3.11 14.45
N VAL A 134 2.34 -3.31 14.27
CA VAL A 134 1.62 -2.94 13.03
C VAL A 134 0.79 -1.68 13.26
N TYR A 135 0.99 -0.69 12.41
CA TYR A 135 0.22 0.56 12.39
C TYR A 135 -0.63 0.63 11.14
N GLN A 136 -1.94 0.80 11.30
CA GLN A 136 -2.82 1.14 10.18
C GLN A 136 -2.97 2.65 10.08
N LEU A 137 -2.54 3.23 8.96
CA LEU A 137 -2.60 4.68 8.71
C LEU A 137 -3.83 5.08 7.92
N LEU A 138 -4.24 4.26 6.95
CA LEU A 138 -5.40 4.48 6.09
C LEU A 138 -6.36 3.30 6.16
N ASN A 139 -7.64 3.58 5.97
CA ASN A 139 -8.62 2.54 5.71
C ASN A 139 -8.37 1.91 4.34
N ASP A 140 -8.54 0.60 4.21
CA ASP A 140 -8.21 -0.20 3.01
C ASP A 140 -8.97 0.24 1.74
N TYR A 141 -10.08 0.92 1.88
CA TYR A 141 -10.89 1.44 0.75
C TYR A 141 -10.50 2.86 0.33
N VAL A 142 -9.59 3.50 1.04
CA VAL A 142 -9.08 4.84 0.71
C VAL A 142 -7.87 4.69 -0.20
N ARG A 143 -7.79 5.52 -1.23
CA ARG A 143 -6.65 5.54 -2.14
C ARG A 143 -5.42 6.12 -1.45
N GLY A 144 -4.41 5.30 -1.17
CA GLY A 144 -3.11 5.72 -0.64
C GLY A 144 -2.21 6.30 -1.74
N TRP A 145 -1.17 7.04 -1.36
CA TRP A 145 -0.17 7.61 -2.26
C TRP A 145 1.20 6.99 -1.98
N HIS A 146 1.34 5.69 -2.31
CA HIS A 146 2.55 4.90 -2.05
C HIS A 146 3.25 4.38 -3.31
N ALA A 147 2.52 4.16 -4.40
CA ALA A 147 3.07 3.59 -5.63
C ALA A 147 3.73 4.64 -6.53
N GLY A 148 3.28 5.91 -6.44
CA GLY A 148 3.69 6.97 -7.36
C GLY A 148 3.38 6.64 -8.81
N ALA A 149 4.20 7.14 -9.73
CA ALA A 149 4.16 6.73 -11.14
C ALA A 149 4.78 5.33 -11.26
N GLY A 150 3.98 4.35 -11.64
CA GLY A 150 4.38 2.95 -11.77
C GLY A 150 3.52 2.23 -12.82
N LYS A 151 3.95 1.03 -13.19
CA LYS A 151 3.22 0.18 -14.14
C LYS A 151 3.45 -1.29 -13.80
N TRP A 152 2.39 -2.09 -13.84
CA TRP A 152 2.47 -3.55 -13.75
C TRP A 152 1.50 -4.16 -14.75
N GLY A 153 2.02 -4.89 -15.72
CA GLY A 153 1.25 -5.34 -16.86
C GLY A 153 0.63 -4.15 -17.61
N THR A 154 -0.69 -4.07 -17.64
CA THR A 154 -1.44 -2.96 -18.26
C THR A 154 -1.88 -1.88 -17.26
N VAL A 155 -1.67 -2.10 -15.96
CA VAL A 155 -2.14 -1.20 -14.91
C VAL A 155 -1.12 -0.09 -14.65
N THR A 156 -1.56 1.17 -14.68
CA THR A 156 -0.73 2.37 -14.46
C THR A 156 -1.13 3.16 -13.20
N ASP A 157 -2.36 3.02 -12.69
CA ASP A 157 -2.80 3.64 -11.43
C ASP A 157 -2.88 2.59 -10.31
N LEU A 158 -1.72 2.16 -9.85
CA LEU A 158 -1.61 1.16 -8.79
C LEU A 158 -2.09 1.68 -7.43
N ASN A 159 -2.01 2.99 -7.17
CA ASN A 159 -2.57 3.58 -5.96
C ASN A 159 -4.08 3.34 -5.79
N SER A 160 -4.83 3.22 -6.89
CA SER A 160 -6.28 3.02 -6.87
C SER A 160 -6.71 1.57 -6.64
N ILE A 161 -5.80 0.61 -6.80
CA ILE A 161 -6.14 -0.83 -6.76
C ILE A 161 -5.29 -1.62 -5.77
N SER A 162 -4.37 -0.98 -5.06
CA SER A 162 -3.46 -1.67 -4.14
C SER A 162 -3.52 -1.16 -2.71
N LEU A 163 -2.97 -1.97 -1.81
CA LEU A 163 -2.60 -1.61 -0.45
C LEU A 163 -1.08 -1.47 -0.38
N GLY A 164 -0.58 -0.35 0.15
CA GLY A 164 0.85 -0.17 0.44
C GLY A 164 1.15 -0.64 1.86
N VAL A 165 2.14 -1.51 2.00
CA VAL A 165 2.67 -1.98 3.27
C VAL A 165 4.14 -1.60 3.37
N GLU A 166 4.46 -0.76 4.32
CA GLU A 166 5.81 -0.24 4.59
C GLU A 166 6.47 -1.02 5.73
N LEU A 167 7.70 -1.40 5.55
CA LEU A 167 8.53 -2.02 6.57
C LEU A 167 9.59 -1.03 7.03
N ASP A 168 9.62 -0.73 8.34
CA ASP A 168 10.66 0.11 8.93
C ASP A 168 12.03 -0.54 8.77
N ASN A 169 12.76 -0.14 7.73
CA ASN A 169 14.06 -0.65 7.36
C ASN A 169 14.78 0.38 6.49
N ASN A 170 16.09 0.56 6.68
CA ASN A 170 16.89 1.53 5.93
C ASN A 170 17.37 1.00 4.56
N GLY A 171 17.01 -0.24 4.21
CA GLY A 171 17.39 -0.90 2.95
C GLY A 171 18.80 -1.52 2.94
N LYS A 172 19.56 -1.41 4.02
CA LYS A 172 20.96 -1.87 4.13
C LYS A 172 21.16 -3.00 5.15
N GLU A 173 20.10 -3.45 5.76
CA GLU A 173 20.10 -4.44 6.81
C GLU A 173 19.01 -5.49 6.59
N PRO A 174 19.15 -6.71 7.12
CA PRO A 174 18.09 -7.72 7.09
C PRO A 174 16.81 -7.24 7.80
N PHE A 175 15.68 -7.72 7.32
CA PHE A 175 14.40 -7.53 7.99
C PHE A 175 14.30 -8.44 9.21
N THR A 176 13.82 -7.92 10.33
CA THR A 176 13.78 -8.69 11.58
C THR A 176 12.72 -9.78 11.54
N GLU A 177 12.93 -10.87 12.28
CA GLU A 177 11.94 -11.95 12.39
C GLU A 177 10.57 -11.50 12.92
N PRO A 178 10.46 -10.67 13.97
CA PRO A 178 9.17 -10.13 14.40
C PRO A 178 8.46 -9.34 13.31
N GLN A 179 9.21 -8.57 12.51
CA GLN A 179 8.67 -7.77 11.41
C GLN A 179 8.10 -8.65 10.28
N ILE A 180 8.85 -9.67 9.87
CA ILE A 180 8.41 -10.62 8.83
C ILE A 180 7.24 -11.48 9.32
N TYR A 181 7.23 -11.91 10.57
CA TYR A 181 6.09 -12.63 11.15
C TYR A 181 4.80 -11.80 11.11
N SER A 182 4.89 -10.53 11.53
CA SER A 182 3.75 -9.61 11.49
C SER A 182 3.30 -9.30 10.07
N LEU A 183 4.24 -9.16 9.14
CA LEU A 183 3.92 -9.01 7.71
C LEU A 183 3.12 -10.21 7.20
N LEU A 184 3.61 -11.43 7.37
CA LEU A 184 2.93 -12.64 6.92
C LEU A 184 1.51 -12.76 7.49
N THR A 185 1.33 -12.42 8.77
CA THR A 185 0.02 -12.41 9.44
C THR A 185 -0.92 -11.36 8.84
N LEU A 186 -0.40 -10.16 8.55
CA LEU A 186 -1.16 -9.10 7.90
C LEU A 186 -1.55 -9.51 6.46
N LEU A 187 -0.58 -10.04 5.69
CA LEU A 187 -0.83 -10.47 4.30
C LEU A 187 -1.88 -11.59 4.21
N ASP A 188 -1.87 -12.54 5.15
CA ASP A 188 -2.89 -13.59 5.24
C ASP A 188 -4.28 -12.99 5.45
N THR A 189 -4.39 -12.05 6.39
CA THR A 189 -5.64 -11.33 6.66
C THR A 189 -6.14 -10.58 5.42
N LEU A 190 -5.26 -9.83 4.73
CA LEU A 190 -5.61 -9.06 3.55
C LEU A 190 -5.99 -9.96 2.37
N LYS A 191 -5.22 -11.04 2.16
CA LYS A 191 -5.49 -12.03 1.10
C LYS A 191 -6.86 -12.66 1.27
N GLN A 192 -7.19 -13.15 2.46
CA GLN A 192 -8.48 -13.76 2.74
C GLN A 192 -9.63 -12.75 2.63
N ARG A 193 -9.47 -11.56 3.23
CA ARG A 193 -10.50 -10.52 3.25
C ARG A 193 -10.86 -10.01 1.85
N TYR A 194 -9.88 -9.84 0.99
CA TYR A 194 -10.05 -9.23 -0.33
C TYR A 194 -9.92 -10.23 -1.48
N ASN A 195 -9.64 -11.49 -1.21
CA ASN A 195 -9.38 -12.54 -2.20
C ASN A 195 -8.32 -12.09 -3.22
N ILE A 196 -7.17 -11.60 -2.71
CA ILE A 196 -6.07 -11.11 -3.53
C ILE A 196 -5.32 -12.32 -4.12
N PRO A 197 -5.13 -12.39 -5.45
CA PRO A 197 -4.36 -13.47 -6.07
C PRO A 197 -2.92 -13.50 -5.58
N SER A 198 -2.33 -14.69 -5.48
CA SER A 198 -0.93 -14.83 -5.01
C SER A 198 0.05 -14.00 -5.82
N ALA A 199 -0.09 -13.93 -7.13
CA ALA A 199 0.77 -13.16 -8.02
C ALA A 199 0.70 -11.63 -7.80
N ASN A 200 -0.27 -11.15 -7.02
CA ASN A 200 -0.50 -9.71 -6.83
C ASN A 200 0.14 -9.15 -5.54
N PHE A 201 1.05 -9.90 -4.92
CA PHE A 201 1.92 -9.41 -3.84
C PHE A 201 3.29 -9.13 -4.45
N ILE A 202 3.60 -7.88 -4.68
CA ILE A 202 4.76 -7.41 -5.46
C ILE A 202 5.50 -6.27 -4.75
N GLY A 203 6.71 -5.97 -5.18
CA GLY A 203 7.52 -4.89 -4.64
C GLY A 203 7.31 -3.55 -5.35
N HIS A 204 7.70 -2.47 -4.71
CA HIS A 204 7.70 -1.15 -5.33
C HIS A 204 8.70 -1.08 -6.51
N SER A 205 9.85 -1.74 -6.39
CA SER A 205 10.82 -1.88 -7.48
C SER A 205 10.24 -2.58 -8.70
N ASP A 206 9.35 -3.58 -8.51
CA ASP A 206 8.72 -4.30 -9.62
C ASP A 206 7.86 -3.37 -10.48
N ILE A 207 7.09 -2.49 -9.84
CA ILE A 207 6.16 -1.57 -10.54
C ILE A 207 6.80 -0.26 -11.01
N ALA A 208 7.98 0.07 -10.50
CA ALA A 208 8.67 1.32 -10.81
C ALA A 208 10.19 1.12 -10.98
N PRO A 209 10.63 0.20 -11.87
CA PRO A 209 12.00 -0.29 -11.93
C PRO A 209 13.06 0.79 -12.18
N SER A 210 12.73 1.84 -12.92
CA SER A 210 13.65 2.96 -13.19
C SER A 210 13.77 3.95 -12.03
N ARG A 211 12.97 3.82 -10.97
CA ARG A 211 12.84 4.85 -9.93
C ARG A 211 12.99 4.31 -8.52
N LYS A 212 12.74 3.02 -8.31
CA LYS A 212 12.62 2.40 -6.99
C LYS A 212 13.47 1.14 -6.86
N VAL A 213 13.94 0.93 -5.64
CA VAL A 213 14.77 -0.22 -5.25
C VAL A 213 14.24 -0.89 -3.97
N ASP A 214 13.02 -0.57 -3.59
CA ASP A 214 12.37 -1.12 -2.40
C ASP A 214 11.33 -2.20 -2.75
N PRO A 215 11.24 -3.28 -1.94
CA PRO A 215 12.14 -3.63 -0.84
C PRO A 215 13.52 -4.09 -1.35
N SER A 216 14.55 -3.95 -0.50
CA SER A 216 15.94 -4.29 -0.83
C SER A 216 16.14 -5.79 -1.02
N ALA A 217 17.32 -6.19 -1.52
CA ALA A 217 17.71 -7.60 -1.72
C ALA A 217 17.69 -8.44 -0.44
N PHE A 218 17.70 -7.83 0.74
CA PHE A 218 17.54 -8.53 2.03
C PHE A 218 16.11 -8.98 2.31
N PHE A 219 15.14 -8.59 1.47
CA PHE A 219 13.74 -8.94 1.70
C PHE A 219 13.48 -10.42 1.33
N PRO A 220 12.85 -11.21 2.23
CA PRO A 220 12.75 -12.66 2.07
C PRO A 220 11.60 -13.07 1.13
N TRP A 221 11.64 -12.69 -0.14
CA TRP A 221 10.61 -12.97 -1.14
C TRP A 221 10.25 -14.45 -1.24
N LYS A 222 11.26 -15.35 -1.24
CA LYS A 222 11.03 -16.81 -1.26
C LYS A 222 10.12 -17.24 -0.14
N ARG A 223 10.39 -16.79 1.09
CA ARG A 223 9.58 -17.11 2.28
C ARG A 223 8.14 -16.63 2.17
N LEU A 224 7.91 -15.48 1.56
CA LEU A 224 6.56 -14.99 1.29
C LEU A 224 5.83 -15.87 0.28
N ALA A 225 6.50 -16.23 -0.82
CA ALA A 225 5.94 -17.08 -1.86
C ALA A 225 5.61 -18.48 -1.36
N GLU A 226 6.43 -19.09 -0.49
CA GLU A 226 6.16 -20.36 0.20
C GLU A 226 4.88 -20.32 1.06
N ARG A 227 4.47 -19.10 1.48
CA ARG A 227 3.23 -18.86 2.21
C ARG A 227 2.09 -18.40 1.29
N GLY A 228 2.31 -18.40 -0.03
CA GLY A 228 1.33 -18.03 -1.04
C GLY A 228 1.20 -16.52 -1.29
N PHE A 229 2.22 -15.73 -0.99
CA PHE A 229 2.30 -14.29 -1.24
C PHE A 229 3.42 -13.97 -2.21
N GLY A 230 3.08 -13.66 -3.45
CA GLY A 230 4.01 -13.52 -4.56
C GLY A 230 4.20 -14.82 -5.35
N MET A 231 4.96 -14.70 -6.42
CA MET A 231 5.41 -15.81 -7.25
C MET A 231 6.85 -16.15 -6.90
N TRP A 232 7.25 -17.41 -7.12
CA TRP A 232 8.64 -17.83 -6.99
C TRP A 232 8.93 -18.88 -8.06
N PRO A 233 10.18 -18.96 -8.59
CA PRO A 233 10.54 -19.97 -9.56
C PRO A 233 10.44 -21.39 -8.97
N ASP A 234 10.34 -22.39 -9.85
CA ASP A 234 10.33 -23.79 -9.44
C ASP A 234 11.69 -24.18 -8.85
N GLU A 235 11.73 -25.17 -7.96
CA GLU A 235 12.97 -25.66 -7.36
C GLU A 235 13.90 -26.29 -8.42
N VAL A 236 13.29 -26.95 -9.42
CA VAL A 236 14.02 -27.51 -10.56
C VAL A 236 13.83 -26.59 -11.74
N LEU A 237 14.87 -25.85 -12.07
CA LEU A 237 14.87 -24.92 -13.20
C LEU A 237 15.11 -25.67 -14.52
N MET A 238 14.41 -25.23 -15.56
CA MET A 238 14.60 -25.72 -16.91
C MET A 238 15.38 -24.70 -17.73
N THR A 239 16.28 -25.16 -18.58
CA THR A 239 16.93 -24.32 -19.58
C THR A 239 15.88 -23.80 -20.56
N PRO A 240 15.81 -22.49 -20.82
CA PRO A 240 14.90 -21.95 -21.82
C PRO A 240 15.25 -22.44 -23.22
N PRO A 241 14.28 -22.51 -24.15
CA PRO A 241 14.55 -22.84 -25.53
C PRO A 241 15.39 -21.74 -26.24
N GLU A 242 16.08 -22.08 -27.34
CA GLU A 242 16.97 -21.14 -28.05
C GLU A 242 16.26 -19.84 -28.50
N ASN A 243 14.98 -19.91 -28.81
CA ASN A 243 14.18 -18.74 -29.21
C ASN A 243 13.49 -18.02 -28.06
N PHE A 244 13.84 -18.30 -26.81
CA PHE A 244 13.29 -17.60 -25.65
C PHE A 244 13.69 -16.13 -25.65
N ASN A 245 12.69 -15.24 -25.62
CA ASN A 245 12.90 -13.80 -25.54
C ASN A 245 12.72 -13.31 -24.09
N PRO A 246 13.78 -12.91 -23.39
CA PRO A 246 13.69 -12.46 -22.01
C PRO A 246 12.93 -11.14 -21.83
N GLU A 247 12.96 -10.22 -22.82
CA GLU A 247 12.18 -8.99 -22.75
C GLU A 247 10.67 -9.27 -22.80
N ASP A 248 10.25 -10.16 -23.69
CA ASP A 248 8.85 -10.59 -23.78
C ASP A 248 8.40 -11.29 -22.48
N ALA A 249 9.27 -12.12 -21.91
CA ALA A 249 8.98 -12.81 -20.66
C ALA A 249 8.82 -11.81 -19.50
N LEU A 250 9.71 -10.83 -19.34
CA LEU A 250 9.58 -9.77 -18.33
C LEU A 250 8.28 -9.00 -18.51
N ARG A 251 7.92 -8.65 -19.77
CA ARG A 251 6.68 -7.93 -20.06
C ARG A 251 5.43 -8.75 -19.74
N ILE A 252 5.44 -10.05 -20.01
CA ILE A 252 4.32 -10.96 -19.70
C ILE A 252 4.15 -11.15 -18.20
N ILE A 253 5.24 -11.24 -17.44
CA ILE A 253 5.20 -11.27 -15.97
C ILE A 253 4.59 -9.98 -15.39
N GLY A 254 4.86 -8.83 -16.01
CA GLY A 254 4.27 -7.55 -15.62
C GLY A 254 5.21 -6.35 -15.66
N TYR A 255 6.51 -6.55 -15.80
CA TYR A 255 7.51 -5.48 -15.79
C TYR A 255 7.33 -4.47 -16.94
N ASP A 256 7.63 -3.22 -16.65
CA ASP A 256 7.71 -2.17 -17.69
C ASP A 256 9.08 -2.22 -18.39
N THR A 257 9.12 -2.81 -19.57
CA THR A 257 10.35 -3.02 -20.34
C THR A 257 10.77 -1.83 -21.20
N ARG A 258 10.12 -0.65 -21.08
CA ARG A 258 10.56 0.57 -21.80
C ARG A 258 11.99 0.99 -21.42
N ASN A 259 12.45 0.61 -20.25
CA ASN A 259 13.85 0.61 -19.84
C ASN A 259 14.21 -0.81 -19.42
N LEU A 260 14.76 -1.58 -20.35
CA LEU A 260 15.02 -3.00 -20.17
C LEU A 260 16.02 -3.26 -19.04
N ASP A 261 17.10 -2.47 -18.97
CA ASP A 261 18.12 -2.58 -17.90
C ASP A 261 17.51 -2.41 -16.52
N ALA A 262 16.61 -1.43 -16.38
CA ALA A 262 15.92 -1.22 -15.11
C ALA A 262 14.96 -2.37 -14.78
N ALA A 263 14.25 -2.90 -15.78
CA ALA A 263 13.36 -4.05 -15.61
C ALA A 263 14.14 -5.31 -15.19
N ILE A 264 15.29 -5.58 -15.80
CA ILE A 264 16.18 -6.68 -15.41
C ILE A 264 16.67 -6.51 -14.00
N LYS A 265 17.14 -5.31 -13.63
CA LYS A 265 17.61 -5.03 -12.25
C LYS A 265 16.49 -5.25 -11.22
N ALA A 266 15.27 -4.81 -11.49
CA ALA A 266 14.14 -5.02 -10.58
C ALA A 266 13.77 -6.51 -10.48
N PHE A 267 13.73 -7.23 -11.58
CA PHE A 267 13.55 -8.67 -11.62
C PHE A 267 14.62 -9.38 -10.77
N LYS A 268 15.90 -9.04 -10.96
CA LYS A 268 17.01 -9.64 -10.21
C LYS A 268 16.95 -9.26 -8.72
N LEU A 269 16.56 -8.02 -8.38
CA LEU A 269 16.36 -7.59 -7.00
C LEU A 269 15.30 -8.44 -6.28
N HIS A 270 14.25 -8.84 -6.99
CA HIS A 270 13.18 -9.66 -6.43
C HIS A 270 13.57 -11.15 -6.35
N TYR A 271 14.10 -11.73 -7.43
CA TYR A 271 14.21 -13.19 -7.59
C TYR A 271 15.61 -13.75 -7.47
N ILE A 272 16.65 -12.94 -7.70
CA ILE A 272 18.06 -13.35 -7.66
C ILE A 272 18.73 -12.88 -6.38
N GLN A 273 18.57 -11.59 -6.04
CA GLN A 273 18.99 -10.90 -4.82
C GLN A 273 20.52 -10.72 -4.65
N ASP A 274 21.34 -11.69 -5.06
CA ASP A 274 22.81 -11.65 -4.93
C ASP A 274 23.48 -10.77 -6.00
N ASP A 275 22.89 -10.69 -7.19
CA ASP A 275 23.35 -9.86 -8.30
C ASP A 275 22.18 -9.05 -8.86
N ILE A 276 22.35 -7.74 -8.92
CA ILE A 276 21.38 -6.77 -9.47
C ILE A 276 21.93 -6.01 -10.68
N SER A 277 22.91 -6.59 -11.40
CA SER A 277 23.41 -6.06 -12.69
C SER A 277 22.33 -6.16 -13.78
N PRO A 278 22.41 -5.41 -14.88
CA PRO A 278 21.45 -5.51 -15.99
C PRO A 278 21.73 -6.70 -16.92
N GLU A 279 22.83 -7.43 -16.72
CA GLU A 279 23.19 -8.60 -17.51
C GLU A 279 22.43 -9.84 -17.02
N LEU A 280 21.87 -10.63 -17.94
CA LEU A 280 21.21 -11.90 -17.62
C LEU A 280 22.18 -13.08 -17.83
N THR A 281 22.44 -13.83 -16.78
CA THR A 281 23.16 -15.11 -16.83
C THR A 281 22.23 -16.25 -17.27
N ASP A 282 22.80 -17.43 -17.58
CA ASP A 282 22.00 -18.64 -17.89
C ASP A 282 21.10 -19.05 -16.72
N TYR A 283 21.56 -18.79 -15.48
CA TYR A 283 20.76 -19.01 -14.28
C TYR A 283 19.57 -18.05 -14.24
N ASP A 284 19.80 -16.75 -14.47
CA ASP A 284 18.74 -15.74 -14.47
C ASP A 284 17.70 -16.02 -15.57
N LEU A 285 18.14 -16.45 -16.74
CA LEU A 285 17.28 -16.87 -17.85
C LEU A 285 16.41 -18.08 -17.46
N SER A 286 16.98 -19.04 -16.73
CA SER A 286 16.26 -20.23 -16.26
C SER A 286 15.22 -19.88 -15.19
N VAL A 287 15.54 -18.94 -14.27
CA VAL A 287 14.60 -18.37 -13.28
C VAL A 287 13.48 -17.62 -13.97
N LEU A 288 13.81 -16.75 -14.93
CA LEU A 288 12.85 -15.98 -15.70
C LEU A 288 11.91 -16.89 -16.50
N TYR A 289 12.46 -17.92 -17.13
CA TYR A 289 11.67 -18.89 -17.88
C TYR A 289 10.72 -19.70 -16.99
N SER A 290 11.15 -20.07 -15.77
CA SER A 290 10.27 -20.71 -14.78
C SER A 290 9.07 -19.83 -14.41
N LEU A 291 9.29 -18.53 -14.19
CA LEU A 291 8.22 -17.58 -13.85
C LEU A 291 7.31 -17.30 -15.05
N TYR A 292 7.86 -17.18 -16.24
CA TYR A 292 7.11 -16.97 -17.48
C TYR A 292 6.10 -18.08 -17.78
N ARG A 293 6.40 -19.31 -17.36
CA ARG A 293 5.55 -20.48 -17.58
C ARG A 293 4.38 -20.63 -16.61
N LYS A 294 4.33 -19.81 -15.54
CA LYS A 294 3.27 -19.84 -14.51
C LYS A 294 2.07 -19.00 -14.88
#